data_7aea84d43e9944359b437ad4b4e35c81
#
_entry.id   7aea84d43e9944359b437ad4b4e35c81
#
_cell.length_a   1.000
_cell.length_b   1.000
_cell.length_c   1.000
_cell.angle_alpha   90.00
_cell.angle_beta   90.00
_cell.angle_gamma   90.00
#
_symmetry.space_group_name_H-M   'P 1'
#
loop_
_entity.id
_entity.type
_entity.pdbx_description
1 polymer ?
#
loop_
_entity_poly.entity_id
_entity_poly.type
_entity_poly.pdbx_seq_one_letter_code
_entity_poly.pdbx_strand_id
1 'polypeptide(L)'
;EKLNTKGMMKNHHLARAIANASWSKLVDMLQYKCDWYGKKLIQVNPSYTSQICANCGKNNHRLGLNKSEWLAVREWDCPNCGKYLDRDINSAQVILQKGLAIR
;
A
#
# COMPACT_ATOMS: atom_id res chain seq x y z
N GLU A 1 2.68 -4.17 -0.22
CA GLU A 1 2.88 -3.51 -1.51
C GLU A 1 4.36 -3.33 -1.84
N LYS A 2 4.68 -3.13 -3.12
CA LYS A 2 6.05 -2.95 -3.58
C LYS A 2 6.47 -1.49 -3.43
N LEU A 3 7.46 -1.22 -2.59
CA LEU A 3 7.93 0.15 -2.36
C LEU A 3 9.00 0.57 -3.37
N ASN A 4 9.01 1.86 -3.72
CA ASN A 4 10.07 2.46 -4.52
C ASN A 4 11.24 2.85 -3.61
N THR A 5 12.13 1.89 -3.36
CA THR A 5 13.28 2.11 -2.46
C THR A 5 14.28 3.11 -3.02
N LYS A 6 14.43 3.19 -4.33
CA LYS A 6 15.31 4.19 -4.96
C LYS A 6 14.81 5.62 -4.72
N GLY A 7 13.52 5.85 -4.87
CA GLY A 7 12.93 7.16 -4.57
C GLY A 7 13.05 7.53 -3.10
N MET A 8 12.95 6.55 -2.22
CA MET A 8 13.08 6.76 -0.77
C MET A 8 14.50 7.10 -0.35
N MET A 9 15.51 6.75 -1.14
CA MET A 9 16.91 6.96 -0.80
C MET A 9 17.46 8.35 -1.15
N LYS A 10 16.71 9.16 -1.88
CA LYS A 10 17.24 10.43 -2.44
C LYS A 10 17.71 11.46 -1.42
N ASN A 11 17.09 11.54 -0.25
CA ASN A 11 17.27 12.67 0.67
C ASN A 11 17.96 12.36 1.99
N HIS A 12 18.25 11.11 2.29
CA HIS A 12 18.81 10.71 3.58
C HIS A 12 19.75 9.54 3.40
N HIS A 13 21.04 9.82 3.26
CA HIS A 13 22.04 8.85 2.85
C HIS A 13 22.05 7.55 3.67
N LEU A 14 22.52 7.61 4.90
CA LEU A 14 22.72 6.40 5.70
C LEU A 14 21.44 5.82 6.25
N ALA A 15 20.54 6.67 6.75
CA ALA A 15 19.28 6.23 7.31
C ALA A 15 18.42 5.53 6.25
N ARG A 16 18.43 6.05 5.03
CA ARG A 16 17.72 5.44 3.90
C ARG A 16 18.34 4.13 3.47
N ALA A 17 19.67 4.03 3.46
CA ALA A 17 20.37 2.79 3.13
C ALA A 17 20.01 1.69 4.14
N ILE A 18 19.99 2.02 5.43
CA ILE A 18 19.59 1.09 6.49
C ILE A 18 18.13 0.67 6.33
N ALA A 19 17.23 1.63 6.08
CA ALA A 19 15.81 1.35 5.89
C ALA A 19 15.58 0.46 4.66
N ASN A 20 16.30 0.72 3.56
CA ASN A 20 16.21 -0.08 2.35
C ASN A 20 16.70 -1.52 2.59
N ALA A 21 17.83 -1.68 3.29
CA ALA A 21 18.36 -2.99 3.63
C ALA A 21 17.39 -3.76 4.53
N SER A 22 16.78 -3.09 5.50
CA SER A 22 15.79 -3.69 6.39
C SER A 22 14.53 -4.12 5.64
N TRP A 23 14.06 -3.31 4.69
CA TRP A 23 12.92 -3.65 3.85
C TRP A 23 13.22 -4.88 2.99
N SER A 24 14.36 -4.90 2.32
CA SER A 24 14.78 -6.03 1.48
C SER A 24 14.89 -7.31 2.31
N LYS A 25 15.45 -7.23 3.50
CA LYS A 25 15.54 -8.36 4.42
C LYS A 25 14.16 -8.87 4.83
N LEU A 26 13.23 -7.97 5.12
CA LEU A 26 11.85 -8.35 5.45
C LEU A 26 11.19 -9.10 4.30
N VAL A 27 11.32 -8.59 3.07
CA VAL A 27 10.75 -9.24 1.88
C VAL A 27 11.37 -10.62 1.69
N ASP A 28 12.69 -10.76 1.83
CA ASP A 28 13.39 -12.04 1.70
C ASP A 28 12.91 -13.03 2.75
N MET A 29 12.74 -12.60 3.99
CA MET A 29 12.22 -13.45 5.07
C MET A 29 10.77 -13.88 4.80
N LEU A 30 9.94 -13.00 4.29
CA LEU A 30 8.56 -13.34 3.92
C LEU A 30 8.55 -14.35 2.78
N GLN A 31 9.40 -14.18 1.77
CA GLN A 31 9.50 -15.12 0.66
C GLN A 31 9.96 -16.50 1.15
N TYR A 32 10.96 -16.55 2.02
CA TYR A 32 11.44 -17.79 2.61
C TYR A 32 10.33 -18.52 3.38
N LYS A 33 9.58 -17.78 4.22
CA LYS A 33 8.47 -18.34 4.97
C LYS A 33 7.33 -18.80 4.07
N CYS A 34 7.02 -18.05 3.03
CA CYS A 34 5.99 -18.43 2.06
C CYS A 34 6.37 -19.73 1.34
N ASP A 35 7.63 -19.84 0.92
CA ASP A 35 8.13 -21.05 0.27
C ASP A 35 8.05 -22.26 1.21
N TRP A 36 8.42 -22.06 2.47
CA TRP A 36 8.39 -23.11 3.49
C TRP A 36 6.96 -23.62 3.75
N TYR A 37 5.98 -22.72 3.81
CA TYR A 37 4.59 -23.09 4.10
C TYR A 37 3.74 -23.33 2.86
N GLY A 38 4.31 -23.36 1.69
CA GLY A 38 3.57 -23.53 0.44
C GLY A 38 2.65 -22.38 0.09
N LYS A 39 2.99 -21.17 0.56
CA LYS A 39 2.23 -19.95 0.27
C LYS A 39 2.91 -19.16 -0.82
N LYS A 40 2.19 -18.22 -1.42
CA LYS A 40 2.71 -17.37 -2.47
C LYS A 40 2.80 -15.92 -1.98
N LEU A 41 3.99 -15.33 -2.06
CA LEU A 41 4.19 -13.91 -1.80
C LEU A 41 4.00 -13.14 -3.10
N ILE A 42 3.11 -12.15 -3.08
CA ILE A 42 2.84 -11.29 -4.24
C ILE A 42 3.06 -9.85 -3.82
N GLN A 43 3.91 -9.14 -4.55
CA GLN A 43 4.10 -7.70 -4.40
C GLN A 43 3.23 -6.99 -5.43
N VAL A 44 2.46 -5.99 -4.99
CA VAL A 44 1.54 -5.27 -5.86
C VAL A 44 1.98 -3.83 -6.06
N ASN A 45 1.53 -3.23 -7.17
CA ASN A 45 1.80 -1.82 -7.46
C ASN A 45 1.12 -0.96 -6.38
N PRO A 46 1.86 -0.04 -5.71
CA PRO A 46 1.30 0.77 -4.63
C PRO A 46 0.41 1.92 -5.11
N SER A 47 0.30 2.17 -6.40
CA SER A 47 -0.45 3.31 -6.94
C SER A 47 -1.89 3.29 -6.48
N TYR A 48 -2.33 4.42 -5.89
CA TYR A 48 -3.72 4.68 -5.49
C TYR A 48 -4.30 3.73 -4.44
N THR A 49 -3.51 2.91 -3.78
CA THR A 49 -4.02 1.96 -2.77
C THR A 49 -4.72 2.65 -1.59
N SER A 50 -4.34 3.89 -1.26
CA SER A 50 -5.00 4.67 -0.22
C SER A 50 -6.22 5.46 -0.72
N GLN A 51 -6.44 5.53 -2.03
CA GLN A 51 -7.49 6.37 -2.63
C GLN A 51 -8.66 5.57 -3.18
N ILE A 52 -8.43 4.31 -3.55
CA ILE A 52 -9.47 3.44 -4.11
C ILE A 52 -10.35 2.92 -2.97
N CYS A 53 -11.66 2.99 -3.16
CA CYS A 53 -12.60 2.37 -2.23
C CYS A 53 -12.59 0.85 -2.43
N ALA A 54 -12.26 0.10 -1.39
CA ALA A 54 -12.23 -1.35 -1.45
C ALA A 54 -13.62 -1.97 -1.66
N ASN A 55 -14.68 -1.24 -1.31
CA ASN A 55 -16.04 -1.72 -1.45
C ASN A 55 -16.58 -1.59 -2.89
N CYS A 56 -16.38 -0.43 -3.54
CA CYS A 56 -16.91 -0.19 -4.88
C CYS A 56 -15.85 -0.14 -5.98
N GLY A 57 -14.57 -0.10 -5.63
CA GLY A 57 -13.47 -0.07 -6.59
C GLY A 57 -13.18 1.28 -7.22
N LYS A 58 -13.93 2.32 -6.88
CA LYS A 58 -13.74 3.64 -7.49
C LYS A 58 -12.65 4.44 -6.78
N ASN A 59 -11.82 5.11 -7.56
CA ASN A 59 -10.79 6.01 -7.01
C ASN A 59 -11.46 7.30 -6.51
N ASN A 60 -11.26 7.62 -5.23
CA ASN A 60 -11.84 8.81 -4.62
C ASN A 60 -11.04 10.10 -4.89
N HIS A 61 -9.93 10.01 -5.63
CA HIS A 61 -9.10 11.14 -6.06
C HIS A 61 -8.75 12.09 -4.91
N ARG A 62 -8.45 11.53 -3.73
CA ARG A 62 -8.13 12.30 -2.51
C ARG A 62 -9.26 13.26 -2.09
N LEU A 63 -10.48 12.97 -2.45
CA LEU A 63 -11.66 13.81 -2.17
C LEU A 63 -11.47 15.27 -2.64
N GLY A 64 -10.64 15.49 -3.67
CA GLY A 64 -10.31 16.82 -4.15
C GLY A 64 -9.30 17.57 -3.28
N LEU A 65 -8.77 16.96 -2.24
CA LEU A 65 -7.78 17.57 -1.35
C LEU A 65 -6.38 17.54 -1.98
N ASN A 66 -5.50 18.44 -1.54
CA ASN A 66 -4.11 18.35 -1.93
C ASN A 66 -3.41 17.21 -1.19
N LYS A 67 -2.16 16.90 -1.56
CA LYS A 67 -1.44 15.78 -0.99
C LYS A 67 -1.26 15.89 0.53
N SER A 68 -0.93 17.08 1.03
CA SER A 68 -0.73 17.30 2.47
C SER A 68 -2.02 17.11 3.25
N GLU A 69 -3.12 17.66 2.75
CA GLU A 69 -4.43 17.51 3.37
C GLU A 69 -4.88 16.06 3.36
N TRP A 70 -4.70 15.35 2.25
CA TRP A 70 -5.05 13.94 2.13
C TRP A 70 -4.26 13.07 3.11
N LEU A 71 -2.98 13.35 3.33
CA LEU A 71 -2.15 12.59 4.27
C LEU A 71 -2.66 12.68 5.71
N ALA A 72 -3.38 13.75 6.06
CA ALA A 72 -3.97 13.92 7.37
C ALA A 72 -5.30 13.20 7.54
N VAL A 73 -5.93 12.77 6.44
CA VAL A 73 -7.22 12.08 6.48
C VAL A 73 -7.02 10.63 6.91
N ARG A 74 -7.69 10.21 7.98
CA ARG A 74 -7.64 8.85 8.49
C ARG A 74 -8.90 8.05 8.16
N GLU A 75 -10.02 8.75 8.03
CA GLU A 75 -11.35 8.15 7.85
C GLU A 75 -12.16 9.03 6.92
N TRP A 76 -12.97 8.43 6.06
CA TRP A 76 -13.87 9.18 5.19
C TRP A 76 -15.01 8.29 4.72
N ASP A 77 -16.09 8.93 4.22
CA ASP A 77 -17.16 8.22 3.56
C ASP A 77 -16.94 8.24 2.05
N CYS A 78 -17.02 7.09 1.40
CA CYS A 78 -16.87 7.02 -0.05
C CYS A 78 -17.96 7.81 -0.74
N PRO A 79 -17.62 8.82 -1.57
CA PRO A 79 -18.64 9.62 -2.24
C PRO A 79 -19.46 8.84 -3.28
N ASN A 80 -18.96 7.69 -3.72
CA ASN A 80 -19.64 6.87 -4.71
C ASN A 80 -20.61 5.85 -4.09
N CYS A 81 -20.19 5.12 -3.08
CA CYS A 81 -21.01 4.06 -2.48
C CYS A 81 -21.50 4.38 -1.06
N GLY A 82 -21.02 5.45 -0.45
CA GLY A 82 -21.41 5.89 0.87
C GLY A 82 -20.85 5.09 2.04
N LYS A 83 -19.98 4.11 1.79
CA LYS A 83 -19.41 3.31 2.86
C LYS A 83 -18.38 4.12 3.65
N TYR A 84 -18.44 4.01 4.99
CA TYR A 84 -17.41 4.55 5.86
C TYR A 84 -16.11 3.75 5.71
N LEU A 85 -15.01 4.45 5.51
CA LEU A 85 -13.71 3.83 5.25
C LEU A 85 -12.67 4.28 6.28
N ASP A 86 -11.99 3.31 6.87
CA ASP A 86 -10.74 3.55 7.60
C ASP A 86 -9.60 3.43 6.61
N ARG A 87 -8.69 4.39 6.62
CA ARG A 87 -7.61 4.47 5.62
C ARG A 87 -6.76 3.21 5.55
N ASP A 88 -6.28 2.74 6.70
CA ASP A 88 -5.35 1.60 6.74
C ASP A 88 -6.06 0.30 6.38
N ILE A 89 -7.25 0.08 6.92
CA ILE A 89 -8.05 -1.11 6.62
C ILE A 89 -8.44 -1.12 5.15
N ASN A 90 -8.89 0.02 4.61
CA ASN A 90 -9.26 0.12 3.21
C ASN A 90 -8.07 -0.16 2.29
N SER A 91 -6.90 0.42 2.60
CA SER A 91 -5.69 0.17 1.82
C SER A 91 -5.28 -1.29 1.86
N ALA A 92 -5.36 -1.94 3.00
CA ALA A 92 -5.05 -3.36 3.13
C ALA A 92 -5.97 -4.22 2.27
N GLN A 93 -7.27 -3.89 2.23
CA GLN A 93 -8.24 -4.60 1.39
C GLN A 93 -7.98 -4.39 -0.10
N VAL A 94 -7.61 -3.17 -0.50
CA VAL A 94 -7.25 -2.86 -1.90
C VAL A 94 -6.00 -3.65 -2.31
N ILE A 95 -5.00 -3.71 -1.47
CA ILE A 95 -3.78 -4.48 -1.72
C ILE A 95 -4.10 -5.96 -1.89
N LEU A 96 -4.95 -6.51 -1.03
CA LEU A 96 -5.41 -7.89 -1.15
C LEU A 96 -6.12 -8.13 -2.49
N GLN A 97 -7.01 -7.25 -2.89
CA GLN A 97 -7.72 -7.37 -4.16
C GLN A 97 -6.78 -7.35 -5.35
N LYS A 98 -5.77 -6.45 -5.33
CA LYS A 98 -4.75 -6.40 -6.37
C LYS A 98 -3.94 -7.68 -6.43
N GLY A 99 -3.54 -8.23 -5.30
CA GLY A 99 -2.80 -9.48 -5.22
C GLY A 99 -3.61 -10.66 -5.76
N LEU A 100 -4.89 -10.74 -5.42
CA LEU A 100 -5.78 -11.79 -5.91
C LEU A 100 -6.00 -11.70 -7.43
N ALA A 101 -5.96 -10.50 -8.00
CA ALA A 101 -6.12 -10.32 -9.44
C ALA A 101 -4.88 -10.77 -10.24
N ILE A 102 -3.69 -10.71 -9.63
CA ILE A 102 -2.43 -11.10 -10.27
C ILE A 102 -2.25 -12.61 -10.34
N ARG A 103 -2.67 -13.34 -9.33
CA ARG A 103 -2.41 -14.77 -9.23
C ARG A 103 -3.18 -15.67 -10.24
#